data_3cd5f94aa7c3c39fdb312ce322212911
#
_entry.id   3cd5f94aa7c3c39fdb312ce322212911
#
_cell.length_a   1.000
_cell.length_b   1.000
_cell.length_c   1.000
_cell.angle_alpha   90.00
_cell.angle_beta   90.00
_cell.angle_gamma   90.00
#
_symmetry.space_group_name_H-M   'P 1'
#
loop_
_entity.id
_entity.type
_entity.pdbx_description
1 polymer ?
#
loop_
_entity_poly.entity_id
_entity_poly.type
_entity_poly.pdbx_seq_one_letter_code
_entity_poly.pdbx_strand_id
1 'polypeptide(L)'
;IYAFVEIDSSGNLVVPAPSFLRSMVRLKEEKPELLVIAAIGGWAADGFSDAALTPTSRYNFARNVQKLINDYKLDGIDLDWEYPGSSASGIKSRPKDRENFTLLITALRDVLGPNTWISVAGTGDSTYINNSVEIDKIAPLITHFNLMSYDFTAGETGSSGQKHQANLYDSAVSLPGYSTDRYVRNLINAGMPSEKILLGVPFYGRLGATITKSYDELRKSYINKDGYEYRFDNDAKVPYLVRDGEFAMSFDNEVSIFLKAQYVLENCLGGIFSWQSTFDQANILARAMYESINNPVGYAQELEDTFGPIPQS
;
A
#
# COMPACT_ATOMS: atom_id res chain seq x y z
N ILE A 1 -8.17 6.03 4.31
CA ILE A 1 -6.97 6.40 5.11
C ILE A 1 -6.54 7.81 4.71
N TYR A 2 -6.33 8.68 5.70
CA TYR A 2 -5.66 9.98 5.52
C TYR A 2 -4.14 9.78 5.55
N ALA A 3 -3.41 10.30 4.60
CA ALA A 3 -1.95 10.24 4.53
C ALA A 3 -1.38 11.64 4.25
N PHE A 4 -0.46 12.16 5.05
CA PHE A 4 0.11 11.53 6.23
C PHE A 4 0.06 12.46 7.43
N VAL A 5 0.08 11.88 8.64
CA VAL A 5 0.42 12.56 9.89
C VAL A 5 1.93 12.44 10.09
N GLU A 6 2.57 13.52 10.48
CA GLU A 6 4.03 13.60 10.65
C GLU A 6 4.42 13.50 12.14
N ILE A 7 5.63 13.03 12.40
CA ILE A 7 6.26 13.08 13.72
C ILE A 7 7.26 14.24 13.69
N ASP A 8 7.04 15.27 14.50
CA ASP A 8 7.98 16.39 14.59
C ASP A 8 9.27 16.03 15.37
N SER A 9 10.25 16.92 15.36
CA SER A 9 11.53 16.73 16.07
C SER A 9 11.41 16.56 17.58
N SER A 10 10.26 16.90 18.15
CA SER A 10 9.94 16.74 19.58
C SER A 10 9.11 15.48 19.86
N GLY A 11 8.79 14.69 18.83
CA GLY A 11 7.97 13.48 18.94
C GLY A 11 6.46 13.73 19.01
N ASN A 12 5.99 14.94 18.68
CA ASN A 12 4.56 15.23 18.59
C ASN A 12 4.02 14.83 17.21
N LEU A 13 2.72 14.56 17.16
CA LEU A 13 2.02 14.28 15.92
C LEU A 13 1.46 15.57 15.32
N VAL A 14 1.79 15.82 14.05
CA VAL A 14 1.37 17.00 13.29
C VAL A 14 0.50 16.55 12.12
N VAL A 15 -0.68 17.15 12.00
CA VAL A 15 -1.59 16.93 10.87
C VAL A 15 -1.43 18.08 9.88
N PRO A 16 -0.78 17.89 8.71
CA PRO A 16 -0.52 18.99 7.77
C PRO A 16 -1.80 19.61 7.18
N ALA A 17 -2.85 18.80 6.99
CA ALA A 17 -4.12 19.25 6.42
C ALA A 17 -5.31 18.93 7.34
N PRO A 18 -5.46 19.62 8.50
CA PRO A 18 -6.47 19.27 9.49
C PRO A 18 -7.91 19.45 8.99
N SER A 19 -8.16 20.43 8.13
CA SER A 19 -9.48 20.65 7.54
C SER A 19 -9.89 19.52 6.60
N PHE A 20 -8.93 18.97 5.84
CA PHE A 20 -9.17 17.83 4.97
C PHE A 20 -9.49 16.57 5.77
N LEU A 21 -8.71 16.27 6.82
CA LEU A 21 -8.98 15.15 7.71
C LEU A 21 -10.37 15.24 8.34
N ARG A 22 -10.78 16.44 8.82
CA ARG A 22 -12.13 16.67 9.36
C ARG A 22 -13.21 16.45 8.29
N SER A 23 -12.93 16.80 7.03
CA SER A 23 -13.86 16.56 5.93
C SER A 23 -14.05 15.07 5.65
N MET A 24 -12.97 14.27 5.73
CA MET A 24 -13.06 12.82 5.62
C MET A 24 -13.90 12.20 6.75
N VAL A 25 -13.72 12.67 7.99
CA VAL A 25 -14.51 12.18 9.14
C VAL A 25 -16.00 12.50 8.97
N ARG A 26 -16.35 13.67 8.40
CA ARG A 26 -17.75 14.00 8.13
C ARG A 26 -18.45 13.06 7.13
N LEU A 27 -17.72 12.37 6.28
CA LEU A 27 -18.31 11.36 5.38
C LEU A 27 -19.01 10.24 6.15
N LYS A 28 -18.67 10.02 7.43
CA LYS A 28 -19.35 9.06 8.32
C LYS A 28 -20.79 9.48 8.63
N GLU A 29 -21.17 10.74 8.43
CA GLU A 29 -22.55 11.21 8.58
C GLU A 29 -23.46 10.64 7.47
N GLU A 30 -22.89 10.47 6.26
CA GLU A 30 -23.59 9.87 5.12
C GLU A 30 -23.41 8.35 5.06
N LYS A 31 -22.26 7.84 5.53
CA LYS A 31 -21.89 6.44 5.50
C LYS A 31 -21.33 5.99 6.86
N PRO A 32 -22.21 5.66 7.83
CA PRO A 32 -21.81 5.37 9.21
C PRO A 32 -20.85 4.20 9.39
N GLU A 33 -20.85 3.24 8.46
CA GLU A 33 -19.94 2.10 8.44
C GLU A 33 -18.52 2.45 7.97
N LEU A 34 -18.30 3.65 7.43
CA LEU A 34 -16.99 4.10 6.98
C LEU A 34 -16.03 4.25 8.16
N LEU A 35 -14.89 3.60 8.09
CA LEU A 35 -13.80 3.82 9.02
C LEU A 35 -12.84 4.89 8.47
N VAL A 36 -12.45 5.84 9.31
CA VAL A 36 -11.48 6.86 8.98
C VAL A 36 -10.22 6.69 9.80
N ILE A 37 -9.14 6.32 9.12
CA ILE A 37 -7.85 5.96 9.69
C ILE A 37 -6.84 7.04 9.30
N ALA A 38 -5.92 7.41 10.20
CA ALA A 38 -4.80 8.30 9.87
C ALA A 38 -3.50 7.49 9.78
N ALA A 39 -2.83 7.56 8.64
CA ALA A 39 -1.51 7.01 8.45
C ALA A 39 -0.45 7.98 9.01
N ILE A 40 0.46 7.45 9.81
CA ILE A 40 1.59 8.17 10.40
C ILE A 40 2.85 7.71 9.68
N GLY A 41 3.65 8.63 9.17
CA GLY A 41 4.90 8.33 8.50
C GLY A 41 4.88 8.58 6.99
N GLY A 42 5.18 7.56 6.21
CA GLY A 42 5.37 7.59 4.77
C GLY A 42 6.86 7.64 4.37
N TRP A 43 7.14 7.57 3.07
CA TRP A 43 8.51 7.57 2.56
C TRP A 43 9.29 8.80 3.02
N ALA A 44 10.50 8.57 3.55
CA ALA A 44 11.40 9.59 4.11
C ALA A 44 10.87 10.34 5.34
N ALA A 45 9.75 9.94 5.93
CA ALA A 45 9.27 10.51 7.19
C ALA A 45 10.06 9.93 8.37
N ASP A 46 10.73 10.78 9.14
CA ASP A 46 11.55 10.39 10.28
C ASP A 46 10.75 10.46 11.62
N GLY A 47 11.39 10.05 12.71
CA GLY A 47 10.86 10.14 14.07
C GLY A 47 10.50 8.82 14.73
N PHE A 48 10.20 7.77 13.96
CA PHE A 48 9.82 6.45 14.50
C PHE A 48 10.93 5.79 15.32
N SER A 49 12.19 5.85 14.86
CA SER A 49 13.30 5.24 15.60
C SER A 49 13.51 5.86 16.98
N ASP A 50 13.23 7.16 17.15
CA ASP A 50 13.24 7.83 18.44
C ASP A 50 11.98 7.50 19.27
N ALA A 51 10.81 7.50 18.64
CA ALA A 51 9.55 7.14 19.32
C ALA A 51 9.57 5.70 19.87
N ALA A 52 10.20 4.77 19.14
CA ALA A 52 10.26 3.36 19.49
C ALA A 52 11.37 3.01 20.51
N LEU A 53 12.32 3.93 20.78
CA LEU A 53 13.59 3.62 21.44
C LEU A 53 13.45 3.12 22.88
N THR A 54 12.67 3.79 23.71
CA THR A 54 12.54 3.51 25.14
C THR A 54 11.10 3.22 25.53
N PRO A 55 10.83 2.54 26.68
CA PRO A 55 9.47 2.41 27.19
C PRO A 55 8.76 3.78 27.32
N THR A 56 9.45 4.78 27.84
CA THR A 56 8.89 6.12 28.02
C THR A 56 8.49 6.75 26.68
N SER A 57 9.37 6.71 25.67
CA SER A 57 9.06 7.29 24.36
C SER A 57 7.92 6.54 23.66
N ARG A 58 7.86 5.20 23.75
CA ARG A 58 6.78 4.39 23.19
C ARG A 58 5.42 4.75 23.80
N TYR A 59 5.32 4.84 25.12
CA TYR A 59 4.05 5.19 25.77
C TYR A 59 3.69 6.68 25.60
N ASN A 60 4.67 7.58 25.45
CA ASN A 60 4.41 8.96 25.07
C ASN A 60 3.82 9.02 23.64
N PHE A 61 4.41 8.32 22.69
CA PHE A 61 3.89 8.22 21.34
C PHE A 61 2.47 7.64 21.31
N ALA A 62 2.22 6.54 22.05
CA ALA A 62 0.91 5.92 22.14
C ALA A 62 -0.17 6.88 22.72
N ARG A 63 0.17 7.68 23.73
CA ARG A 63 -0.73 8.71 24.25
C ARG A 63 -0.98 9.86 23.27
N ASN A 64 0.03 10.26 22.50
CA ASN A 64 -0.14 11.25 21.43
C ASN A 64 -1.06 10.71 20.33
N VAL A 65 -0.94 9.44 19.96
CA VAL A 65 -1.86 8.76 19.02
C VAL A 65 -3.28 8.71 19.60
N GLN A 66 -3.46 8.35 20.86
CA GLN A 66 -4.77 8.35 21.50
C GLN A 66 -5.42 9.75 21.46
N LYS A 67 -4.63 10.80 21.75
CA LYS A 67 -5.09 12.18 21.65
C LYS A 67 -5.50 12.53 20.22
N LEU A 68 -4.70 12.17 19.22
CA LEU A 68 -5.04 12.37 17.79
C LEU A 68 -6.37 11.72 17.42
N ILE A 69 -6.56 10.45 17.79
CA ILE A 69 -7.79 9.70 17.55
C ILE A 69 -9.00 10.42 18.17
N ASN A 70 -8.87 10.86 19.41
CA ASN A 70 -9.95 11.56 20.13
C ASN A 70 -10.27 12.92 19.53
N ASP A 71 -9.25 13.73 19.23
CA ASP A 71 -9.39 15.10 18.71
C ASP A 71 -10.07 15.13 17.32
N TYR A 72 -9.80 14.13 16.49
CA TYR A 72 -10.34 14.04 15.14
C TYR A 72 -11.48 13.01 14.98
N LYS A 73 -11.82 12.24 16.03
CA LYS A 73 -12.83 11.17 16.01
C LYS A 73 -12.51 10.09 14.97
N LEU A 74 -11.25 9.67 14.95
CA LEU A 74 -10.76 8.61 14.07
C LEU A 74 -11.14 7.22 14.62
N ASP A 75 -11.14 6.24 13.74
CA ASP A 75 -11.36 4.83 14.11
C ASP A 75 -10.04 4.09 14.42
N GLY A 76 -8.92 4.71 14.08
CA GLY A 76 -7.59 4.19 14.36
C GLY A 76 -6.49 4.84 13.55
N ILE A 77 -5.37 4.15 13.49
CA ILE A 77 -4.15 4.60 12.80
C ILE A 77 -3.56 3.50 11.93
N ASP A 78 -2.77 3.94 10.97
CA ASP A 78 -1.84 3.13 10.19
C ASP A 78 -0.42 3.56 10.48
N LEU A 79 0.52 2.62 10.63
CA LEU A 79 1.93 2.89 10.84
C LEU A 79 2.69 2.63 9.54
N ASP A 80 3.22 3.69 8.96
CA ASP A 80 3.96 3.64 7.72
C ASP A 80 5.42 4.07 7.95
N TRP A 81 6.17 3.19 8.60
CA TRP A 81 7.61 3.35 8.85
C TRP A 81 8.42 2.67 7.75
N GLU A 82 9.07 3.47 6.91
CA GLU A 82 9.78 2.97 5.73
C GLU A 82 11.31 3.19 5.80
N TYR A 83 12.06 2.31 6.46
CA TYR A 83 11.65 1.06 7.14
C TYR A 83 12.42 0.92 8.46
N PRO A 84 11.90 0.18 9.47
CA PRO A 84 12.64 -0.10 10.69
C PRO A 84 14.01 -0.73 10.40
N GLY A 85 15.06 -0.21 11.02
CA GLY A 85 16.43 -0.70 10.83
C GLY A 85 17.10 -0.32 9.50
N SER A 86 16.42 0.46 8.65
CA SER A 86 16.93 0.91 7.35
C SER A 86 17.04 2.44 7.29
N SER A 87 18.14 2.94 6.74
CA SER A 87 18.33 4.36 6.44
C SER A 87 18.19 4.67 4.94
N ALA A 88 17.64 3.75 4.14
CA ALA A 88 17.60 3.88 2.68
C ALA A 88 16.79 5.10 2.20
N SER A 89 15.74 5.49 2.93
CA SER A 89 14.94 6.69 2.66
C SER A 89 15.52 7.98 3.26
N GLY A 90 16.73 7.94 3.87
CA GLY A 90 17.35 9.08 4.53
C GLY A 90 16.93 9.31 5.99
N ILE A 91 16.13 8.41 6.57
CA ILE A 91 15.66 8.48 7.95
C ILE A 91 16.68 7.94 8.95
N LYS A 92 16.51 8.32 10.22
CA LYS A 92 17.27 7.73 11.32
C LYS A 92 16.94 6.24 11.48
N SER A 93 17.97 5.41 11.65
CA SER A 93 17.81 3.99 11.92
C SER A 93 18.74 3.52 13.03
N ARG A 94 18.32 2.46 13.71
CA ARG A 94 19.10 1.79 14.77
C ARG A 94 19.02 0.27 14.61
N PRO A 95 20.05 -0.46 15.05
CA PRO A 95 20.11 -1.93 14.93
C PRO A 95 18.95 -2.67 15.61
N LYS A 96 18.29 -2.04 16.60
CA LYS A 96 17.17 -2.62 17.35
C LYS A 96 15.80 -2.12 16.91
N ASP A 97 15.71 -1.38 15.82
CA ASP A 97 14.42 -0.83 15.36
C ASP A 97 13.41 -1.94 15.05
N ARG A 98 13.88 -3.10 14.58
CA ARG A 98 13.01 -4.27 14.33
C ARG A 98 12.24 -4.71 15.58
N GLU A 99 12.96 -4.95 16.68
CA GLU A 99 12.36 -5.34 17.96
C GLU A 99 11.62 -4.16 18.62
N ASN A 100 12.17 -2.96 18.50
CA ASN A 100 11.56 -1.75 19.05
C ASN A 100 10.24 -1.42 18.37
N PHE A 101 10.06 -1.75 17.09
CA PHE A 101 8.79 -1.59 16.39
C PHE A 101 7.71 -2.50 16.97
N THR A 102 8.03 -3.77 17.24
CA THR A 102 7.12 -4.67 17.97
C THR A 102 6.71 -4.09 19.32
N LEU A 103 7.67 -3.55 20.09
CA LEU A 103 7.39 -2.94 21.39
C LEU A 103 6.57 -1.64 21.28
N LEU A 104 6.76 -0.86 20.22
CA LEU A 104 5.94 0.32 19.93
C LEU A 104 4.49 -0.05 19.65
N ILE A 105 4.27 -1.06 18.82
CA ILE A 105 2.92 -1.57 18.51
C ILE A 105 2.25 -2.15 19.79
N THR A 106 3.03 -2.83 20.64
CA THR A 106 2.54 -3.30 21.95
C THR A 106 2.06 -2.14 22.81
N ALA A 107 2.87 -1.09 22.95
CA ALA A 107 2.48 0.09 23.73
C ALA A 107 1.24 0.81 23.14
N LEU A 108 1.11 0.86 21.82
CA LEU A 108 -0.09 1.36 21.14
C LEU A 108 -1.31 0.51 21.50
N ARG A 109 -1.21 -0.81 21.42
CA ARG A 109 -2.32 -1.71 21.75
C ARG A 109 -2.73 -1.62 23.22
N ASP A 110 -1.75 -1.48 24.12
CA ASP A 110 -2.00 -1.28 25.57
C ASP A 110 -2.81 0.01 25.84
N VAL A 111 -2.45 1.10 25.18
CA VAL A 111 -3.08 2.42 25.41
C VAL A 111 -4.41 2.55 24.66
N LEU A 112 -4.50 2.05 23.43
CA LEU A 112 -5.67 2.23 22.57
C LEU A 112 -6.76 1.17 22.81
N GLY A 113 -6.43 0.07 23.49
CA GLY A 113 -7.34 -1.05 23.72
C GLY A 113 -7.51 -1.99 22.52
N PRO A 114 -8.26 -3.07 22.67
CA PRO A 114 -8.31 -4.17 21.68
C PRO A 114 -9.08 -3.85 20.40
N ASN A 115 -10.01 -2.89 20.45
CA ASN A 115 -10.95 -2.63 19.35
C ASN A 115 -10.53 -1.50 18.42
N THR A 116 -9.52 -0.70 18.78
CA THR A 116 -9.04 0.38 17.92
C THR A 116 -8.30 -0.20 16.73
N TRP A 117 -8.57 0.32 15.54
CA TRP A 117 -7.84 -0.08 14.34
C TRP A 117 -6.36 0.32 14.45
N ILE A 118 -5.48 -0.65 14.29
CA ILE A 118 -4.04 -0.44 14.12
C ILE A 118 -3.63 -1.26 12.91
N SER A 119 -3.17 -0.60 11.84
CA SER A 119 -2.56 -1.27 10.71
C SER A 119 -1.10 -0.88 10.55
N VAL A 120 -0.38 -1.67 9.79
CA VAL A 120 1.02 -1.45 9.42
C VAL A 120 1.13 -1.52 7.91
N ALA A 121 1.70 -0.50 7.28
CA ALA A 121 2.08 -0.56 5.89
C ALA A 121 3.52 -1.08 5.76
N GLY A 122 3.71 -2.05 4.88
CA GLY A 122 5.02 -2.67 4.67
C GLY A 122 5.07 -3.51 3.41
N THR A 123 6.22 -4.10 3.16
CA THR A 123 6.44 -4.96 1.99
C THR A 123 6.47 -6.44 2.36
N GLY A 124 6.50 -7.31 1.36
CA GLY A 124 6.58 -8.77 1.55
C GLY A 124 7.91 -9.36 1.08
N ASP A 125 8.92 -8.55 0.81
CA ASP A 125 10.23 -9.06 0.44
C ASP A 125 10.99 -9.62 1.65
N SER A 126 11.96 -10.50 1.37
CA SER A 126 12.72 -11.18 2.41
C SER A 126 13.57 -10.22 3.27
N THR A 127 14.01 -9.10 2.72
CA THR A 127 14.81 -8.11 3.45
C THR A 127 13.97 -7.45 4.52
N TYR A 128 12.76 -7.01 4.17
CA TYR A 128 11.82 -6.42 5.12
C TYR A 128 11.44 -7.39 6.23
N ILE A 129 11.04 -8.62 5.87
CA ILE A 129 10.62 -9.64 6.85
C ILE A 129 11.76 -10.03 7.81
N ASN A 130 12.99 -10.14 7.30
CA ASN A 130 14.11 -10.57 8.14
C ASN A 130 14.72 -9.43 8.96
N ASN A 131 14.72 -8.20 8.44
CA ASN A 131 15.52 -7.11 9.02
C ASN A 131 14.69 -5.97 9.63
N SER A 132 13.43 -5.80 9.21
CA SER A 132 12.64 -4.63 9.60
C SER A 132 11.48 -4.94 10.54
N VAL A 133 10.90 -6.14 10.48
CA VAL A 133 9.68 -6.46 11.23
C VAL A 133 9.68 -7.89 11.77
N GLU A 134 9.08 -8.08 12.94
CA GLU A 134 8.81 -9.41 13.52
C GLU A 134 7.35 -9.78 13.23
N ILE A 135 7.10 -10.30 12.02
CA ILE A 135 5.75 -10.54 11.48
C ILE A 135 4.89 -11.35 12.44
N ASP A 136 5.39 -12.48 12.94
CA ASP A 136 4.70 -13.38 13.87
C ASP A 136 4.32 -12.70 15.19
N LYS A 137 5.11 -11.73 15.64
CA LYS A 137 4.87 -11.02 16.90
C LYS A 137 3.91 -9.84 16.74
N ILE A 138 3.93 -9.16 15.60
CA ILE A 138 3.00 -8.06 15.36
C ILE A 138 1.63 -8.53 14.90
N ALA A 139 1.54 -9.68 14.23
CA ALA A 139 0.29 -10.21 13.69
C ALA A 139 -0.88 -10.25 14.71
N PRO A 140 -0.70 -10.69 15.98
CA PRO A 140 -1.79 -10.66 16.97
C PRO A 140 -2.11 -9.24 17.49
N LEU A 141 -1.22 -8.27 17.31
CA LEU A 141 -1.37 -6.91 17.85
C LEU A 141 -2.06 -5.96 16.88
N ILE A 142 -1.99 -6.22 15.58
CA ILE A 142 -2.54 -5.36 14.53
C ILE A 142 -3.88 -5.86 14.01
N THR A 143 -4.66 -4.93 13.46
CA THR A 143 -5.92 -5.24 12.78
C THR A 143 -5.65 -5.76 11.37
N HIS A 144 -4.86 -5.04 10.58
CA HIS A 144 -4.48 -5.42 9.22
C HIS A 144 -3.03 -5.04 8.91
N PHE A 145 -2.48 -5.71 7.91
CA PHE A 145 -1.20 -5.40 7.28
C PHE A 145 -1.46 -4.90 5.85
N ASN A 146 -1.16 -3.63 5.59
CA ASN A 146 -1.30 -3.01 4.28
C ASN A 146 -0.07 -3.36 3.43
N LEU A 147 -0.19 -4.40 2.62
CA LEU A 147 0.91 -4.86 1.77
C LEU A 147 1.12 -3.90 0.60
N MET A 148 2.21 -3.15 0.61
CA MET A 148 2.63 -2.29 -0.49
C MET A 148 3.22 -3.14 -1.63
N SER A 149 2.36 -3.80 -2.40
CA SER A 149 2.71 -4.64 -3.54
C SER A 149 2.84 -3.84 -4.83
N TYR A 150 3.62 -2.77 -4.76
CA TYR A 150 3.95 -1.86 -5.86
C TYR A 150 5.34 -1.25 -5.63
N ASP A 151 5.78 -0.41 -6.56
CA ASP A 151 7.10 0.21 -6.53
C ASP A 151 8.27 -0.80 -6.60
N PHE A 152 8.05 -1.98 -7.15
CA PHE A 152 9.09 -3.02 -7.27
C PHE A 152 10.33 -2.53 -8.00
N THR A 153 10.19 -1.55 -8.89
CA THR A 153 11.28 -0.97 -9.68
C THR A 153 11.69 0.44 -9.25
N ALA A 154 11.22 0.94 -8.10
CA ALA A 154 11.43 2.33 -7.69
C ALA A 154 12.92 2.72 -7.51
N GLY A 155 13.78 1.76 -7.15
CA GLY A 155 15.23 1.95 -7.03
C GLY A 155 16.02 1.60 -8.30
N GLU A 156 15.35 1.13 -9.36
CA GLU A 156 15.99 0.52 -10.51
C GLU A 156 16.17 1.50 -11.67
N THR A 157 17.24 1.31 -12.45
CA THR A 157 17.55 2.09 -13.66
C THR A 157 17.93 1.17 -14.82
N GLY A 158 17.98 1.70 -16.04
CA GLY A 158 18.31 0.92 -17.22
C GLY A 158 17.34 -0.24 -17.44
N SER A 159 17.83 -1.41 -17.84
CA SER A 159 17.02 -2.59 -18.14
C SER A 159 16.26 -3.14 -16.93
N SER A 160 16.78 -2.99 -15.71
CA SER A 160 16.07 -3.37 -14.48
C SER A 160 14.89 -2.43 -14.20
N GLY A 161 14.97 -1.16 -14.60
CA GLY A 161 13.86 -0.22 -14.52
C GLY A 161 12.78 -0.44 -15.58
N GLN A 162 13.10 -1.17 -16.65
CA GLN A 162 12.18 -1.56 -17.73
C GLN A 162 11.44 -2.87 -17.38
N LYS A 163 10.87 -2.93 -16.18
CA LYS A 163 10.17 -4.09 -15.62
C LYS A 163 8.86 -3.66 -14.98
N HIS A 164 7.99 -4.65 -14.70
CA HIS A 164 6.75 -4.39 -13.98
C HIS A 164 6.99 -3.89 -12.56
N GLN A 165 6.22 -2.88 -12.16
CA GLN A 165 6.29 -2.31 -10.81
C GLN A 165 5.34 -2.95 -9.80
N ALA A 166 4.34 -3.72 -10.26
CA ALA A 166 3.26 -4.21 -9.40
C ALA A 166 2.60 -5.47 -9.99
N ASN A 167 3.40 -6.34 -10.62
CA ASN A 167 2.91 -7.58 -11.20
C ASN A 167 2.29 -8.51 -10.16
N LEU A 168 1.21 -9.21 -10.54
CA LEU A 168 0.57 -10.19 -9.67
C LEU A 168 1.44 -11.44 -9.55
N TYR A 169 1.92 -11.97 -10.67
CA TYR A 169 2.79 -13.14 -10.74
C TYR A 169 4.11 -12.81 -11.45
N ASP A 170 5.07 -13.70 -11.31
CA ASP A 170 6.36 -13.61 -12.00
C ASP A 170 6.18 -13.78 -13.52
N SER A 171 6.93 -13.02 -14.32
CA SER A 171 6.99 -13.13 -15.76
C SER A 171 8.41 -12.82 -16.27
N ALA A 172 8.63 -12.95 -17.57
CA ALA A 172 9.90 -12.55 -18.21
C ALA A 172 10.18 -11.04 -18.09
N VAL A 173 9.13 -10.24 -17.86
CA VAL A 173 9.21 -8.77 -17.70
C VAL A 173 9.15 -8.34 -16.23
N SER A 174 9.20 -9.26 -15.28
CA SER A 174 9.27 -8.98 -13.85
C SER A 174 10.72 -8.88 -13.36
N LEU A 175 10.95 -8.16 -12.27
CA LEU A 175 12.18 -8.30 -11.50
C LEU A 175 12.19 -9.66 -10.78
N PRO A 176 13.29 -10.41 -10.82
CA PRO A 176 13.39 -11.69 -10.13
C PRO A 176 13.12 -11.55 -8.63
N GLY A 177 12.16 -12.31 -8.12
CA GLY A 177 11.81 -12.29 -6.69
C GLY A 177 10.76 -11.24 -6.29
N TYR A 178 10.26 -10.45 -7.24
CA TYR A 178 9.28 -9.39 -7.00
C TYR A 178 7.97 -9.68 -7.72
N SER A 179 6.98 -10.14 -6.97
CA SER A 179 5.58 -10.23 -7.39
C SER A 179 4.65 -10.15 -6.18
N THR A 180 3.43 -9.73 -6.40
CA THR A 180 2.42 -9.63 -5.33
C THR A 180 2.16 -10.99 -4.68
N ASP A 181 2.00 -12.05 -5.47
CA ASP A 181 1.80 -13.41 -4.99
C ASP A 181 2.97 -13.88 -4.10
N ARG A 182 4.20 -13.62 -4.50
CA ARG A 182 5.38 -13.95 -3.70
C ARG A 182 5.38 -13.21 -2.37
N TYR A 183 5.05 -11.92 -2.37
CA TYR A 183 4.99 -11.10 -1.16
C TYR A 183 3.91 -11.59 -0.19
N VAL A 184 2.72 -11.92 -0.69
CA VAL A 184 1.65 -12.52 0.12
C VAL A 184 2.10 -13.83 0.74
N ARG A 185 2.68 -14.74 -0.04
CA ARG A 185 3.18 -16.03 0.47
C ARG A 185 4.27 -15.85 1.52
N ASN A 186 5.19 -14.93 1.31
CA ASN A 186 6.25 -14.64 2.27
C ASN A 186 5.68 -14.16 3.61
N LEU A 187 4.69 -13.28 3.59
CA LEU A 187 4.02 -12.80 4.82
C LEU A 187 3.28 -13.92 5.54
N ILE A 188 2.53 -14.75 4.81
CA ILE A 188 1.82 -15.90 5.39
C ILE A 188 2.82 -16.88 6.01
N ASN A 189 3.90 -17.21 5.32
CA ASN A 189 4.96 -18.10 5.82
C ASN A 189 5.68 -17.51 7.04
N ALA A 190 5.73 -16.18 7.15
CA ALA A 190 6.29 -15.49 8.32
C ALA A 190 5.30 -15.38 9.50
N GLY A 191 4.06 -15.85 9.35
CA GLY A 191 3.07 -15.90 10.43
C GLY A 191 1.96 -14.86 10.37
N MET A 192 1.81 -14.11 9.26
CA MET A 192 0.68 -13.20 9.07
C MET A 192 -0.55 -14.00 8.59
N PRO A 193 -1.69 -13.96 9.30
CA PRO A 193 -2.94 -14.53 8.82
C PRO A 193 -3.39 -13.87 7.51
N SER A 194 -3.84 -14.67 6.53
CA SER A 194 -4.24 -14.16 5.20
C SER A 194 -5.32 -13.09 5.28
N GLU A 195 -6.32 -13.27 6.16
CA GLU A 195 -7.43 -12.33 6.37
C GLU A 195 -7.00 -10.98 6.95
N LYS A 196 -5.75 -10.84 7.41
CA LYS A 196 -5.20 -9.58 7.85
C LYS A 196 -4.42 -8.83 6.77
N ILE A 197 -4.12 -9.46 5.63
CA ILE A 197 -3.37 -8.85 4.54
C ILE A 197 -4.32 -8.08 3.63
N LEU A 198 -4.09 -6.77 3.48
CA LEU A 198 -4.74 -5.95 2.45
C LEU A 198 -3.76 -5.78 1.28
N LEU A 199 -4.19 -6.16 0.08
CA LEU A 199 -3.37 -6.09 -1.13
C LEU A 199 -3.36 -4.67 -1.69
N GLY A 200 -2.17 -4.07 -1.85
CA GLY A 200 -1.99 -2.72 -2.38
C GLY A 200 -1.88 -2.68 -3.90
N VAL A 201 -2.53 -1.69 -4.52
CA VAL A 201 -2.45 -1.42 -5.96
C VAL A 201 -2.06 0.03 -6.22
N PRO A 202 -1.20 0.31 -7.22
CA PRO A 202 -0.83 1.68 -7.56
C PRO A 202 -1.85 2.30 -8.52
N PHE A 203 -2.27 3.53 -8.24
CA PHE A 203 -3.07 4.33 -9.18
C PHE A 203 -2.18 5.21 -10.08
N TYR A 204 -0.98 4.73 -10.38
CA TYR A 204 0.02 5.41 -11.20
C TYR A 204 0.86 4.41 -11.99
N GLY A 205 1.45 4.90 -13.07
CA GLY A 205 2.46 4.15 -13.81
C GLY A 205 3.87 4.56 -13.43
N ARG A 206 4.82 3.65 -13.63
CA ARG A 206 6.24 3.83 -13.31
C ARG A 206 7.15 3.27 -14.39
N LEU A 207 8.25 3.99 -14.64
CA LEU A 207 9.42 3.49 -15.37
C LEU A 207 10.64 3.63 -14.46
N GLY A 208 10.99 2.55 -13.77
CA GLY A 208 12.10 2.50 -12.82
C GLY A 208 12.08 3.62 -11.79
N ALA A 209 13.26 4.13 -11.45
CA ALA A 209 13.44 5.26 -10.55
C ALA A 209 13.09 6.64 -11.17
N THR A 210 12.87 6.72 -12.48
CA THR A 210 12.93 7.98 -13.21
C THR A 210 11.59 8.64 -13.49
N ILE A 211 10.55 7.87 -13.78
CA ILE A 211 9.26 8.41 -14.25
C ILE A 211 8.11 7.80 -13.46
N THR A 212 7.24 8.68 -12.95
CA THR A 212 5.90 8.31 -12.45
C THR A 212 4.84 9.18 -13.13
N LYS A 213 3.69 8.57 -13.44
CA LYS A 213 2.53 9.24 -14.05
C LYS A 213 1.26 8.77 -13.37
N SER A 214 0.39 9.72 -12.95
CA SER A 214 -0.93 9.37 -12.43
C SER A 214 -1.75 8.59 -13.46
N TYR A 215 -2.74 7.82 -13.01
CA TYR A 215 -3.63 7.10 -13.93
C TYR A 215 -4.41 8.06 -14.85
N ASP A 216 -4.80 9.22 -14.32
CA ASP A 216 -5.43 10.27 -15.13
C ASP A 216 -4.51 10.78 -16.26
N GLU A 217 -3.21 10.97 -15.98
CA GLU A 217 -2.23 11.34 -17.02
C GLU A 217 -2.06 10.22 -18.04
N LEU A 218 -1.97 8.96 -17.59
CA LEU A 218 -1.83 7.79 -18.48
C LEU A 218 -2.98 7.70 -19.47
N ARG A 219 -4.22 7.81 -18.99
CA ARG A 219 -5.41 7.78 -19.84
C ARG A 219 -5.49 8.97 -20.79
N LYS A 220 -5.11 10.15 -20.30
CA LYS A 220 -5.20 11.39 -21.09
C LYS A 220 -4.15 11.44 -22.19
N SER A 221 -2.92 10.99 -21.94
CA SER A 221 -1.78 11.36 -22.77
C SER A 221 -0.90 10.20 -23.22
N TYR A 222 -1.07 8.98 -22.68
CA TYR A 222 -0.14 7.88 -22.95
C TYR A 222 -0.81 6.64 -23.55
N ILE A 223 -1.88 6.11 -22.96
CA ILE A 223 -2.47 4.84 -23.42
C ILE A 223 -2.97 4.94 -24.86
N ASN A 224 -2.29 4.25 -25.77
CA ASN A 224 -2.52 4.28 -27.23
C ASN A 224 -2.45 5.70 -27.86
N LYS A 225 -1.57 6.55 -27.34
CA LYS A 225 -1.35 7.94 -27.79
C LYS A 225 0.15 8.24 -27.94
N ASP A 226 0.48 9.20 -28.78
CA ASP A 226 1.83 9.72 -28.95
C ASP A 226 2.93 8.66 -29.16
N GLY A 227 2.60 7.59 -29.91
CA GLY A 227 3.51 6.47 -30.17
C GLY A 227 3.63 5.46 -29.04
N TYR A 228 2.90 5.62 -27.95
CA TYR A 228 2.78 4.61 -26.92
C TYR A 228 1.74 3.57 -27.29
N GLU A 229 2.10 2.30 -27.20
CA GLU A 229 1.23 1.14 -27.44
C GLU A 229 0.88 0.45 -26.15
N TYR A 230 -0.41 0.19 -25.93
CA TYR A 230 -0.88 -0.63 -24.82
C TYR A 230 -0.57 -2.11 -25.09
N ARG A 231 -0.07 -2.78 -24.09
CA ARG A 231 0.12 -4.23 -24.05
C ARG A 231 -0.32 -4.79 -22.70
N PHE A 232 -0.68 -6.06 -22.67
CA PHE A 232 -1.01 -6.77 -21.46
C PHE A 232 -0.12 -8.02 -21.33
N ASP A 233 0.54 -8.16 -20.18
CA ASP A 233 1.33 -9.35 -19.86
C ASP A 233 0.43 -10.38 -19.19
N ASN A 234 0.09 -11.43 -19.92
CA ASN A 234 -0.82 -12.49 -19.44
C ASN A 234 -0.21 -13.33 -18.30
N ASP A 235 1.11 -13.44 -18.21
CA ASP A 235 1.77 -14.15 -17.11
C ASP A 235 1.78 -13.27 -15.85
N ALA A 236 2.18 -12.01 -15.97
CA ALA A 236 2.25 -11.05 -14.87
C ALA A 236 0.88 -10.51 -14.41
N LYS A 237 -0.17 -10.65 -15.25
CA LYS A 237 -1.55 -10.14 -15.06
C LYS A 237 -1.62 -8.61 -14.93
N VAL A 238 -0.76 -7.89 -15.62
CA VAL A 238 -0.72 -6.41 -15.59
C VAL A 238 -0.46 -5.83 -16.97
N PRO A 239 -0.99 -4.62 -17.26
CA PRO A 239 -0.69 -3.89 -18.47
C PRO A 239 0.65 -3.16 -18.38
N TYR A 240 1.17 -2.83 -19.57
CA TYR A 240 2.33 -1.94 -19.73
C TYR A 240 2.25 -1.20 -21.06
N LEU A 241 3.03 -0.14 -21.17
CA LEU A 241 3.20 0.61 -22.40
C LEU A 241 4.54 0.28 -23.05
N VAL A 242 4.52 0.23 -24.37
CA VAL A 242 5.70 0.13 -25.23
C VAL A 242 5.77 1.39 -26.08
N ARG A 243 6.98 1.91 -26.33
CA ARG A 243 7.25 2.99 -27.29
C ARG A 243 8.50 2.66 -28.09
N ASP A 244 8.42 2.80 -29.40
CA ASP A 244 9.53 2.48 -30.33
C ASP A 244 10.09 1.04 -30.14
N GLY A 245 9.22 0.10 -29.76
CA GLY A 245 9.57 -1.30 -29.47
C GLY A 245 10.12 -1.57 -28.08
N GLU A 246 10.39 -0.53 -27.27
CA GLU A 246 10.95 -0.65 -25.92
C GLU A 246 9.91 -0.51 -24.83
N PHE A 247 10.13 -1.18 -23.69
CA PHE A 247 9.31 -1.02 -22.49
C PHE A 247 9.33 0.42 -22.01
N ALA A 248 8.18 1.04 -21.88
CA ALA A 248 8.06 2.46 -21.56
C ALA A 248 7.42 2.76 -20.21
N MET A 249 6.49 1.94 -19.73
CA MET A 249 5.84 2.17 -18.43
C MET A 249 5.04 0.96 -17.97
N SER A 250 5.14 0.60 -16.71
CA SER A 250 4.28 -0.35 -16.02
C SER A 250 3.16 0.38 -15.27
N PHE A 251 1.95 -0.15 -15.25
CA PHE A 251 0.82 0.44 -14.53
C PHE A 251 -0.25 -0.62 -14.24
N ASP A 252 -1.30 -0.24 -13.51
CA ASP A 252 -2.51 -1.04 -13.34
C ASP A 252 -3.69 -0.38 -14.06
N ASN A 253 -4.63 -1.20 -14.54
CA ASN A 253 -5.90 -0.76 -15.11
C ASN A 253 -7.07 -1.56 -14.50
N GLU A 254 -8.28 -1.35 -15.02
CA GLU A 254 -9.48 -2.02 -14.52
C GLU A 254 -9.36 -3.55 -14.56
N VAL A 255 -8.76 -4.09 -15.65
CA VAL A 255 -8.59 -5.55 -15.82
C VAL A 255 -7.59 -6.12 -14.80
N SER A 256 -6.43 -5.50 -14.63
CA SER A 256 -5.43 -5.98 -13.65
C SER A 256 -5.92 -5.83 -12.21
N ILE A 257 -6.68 -4.78 -11.90
CA ILE A 257 -7.31 -4.62 -10.58
C ILE A 257 -8.36 -5.71 -10.35
N PHE A 258 -9.18 -6.04 -11.36
CA PHE A 258 -10.11 -7.15 -11.28
C PHE A 258 -9.39 -8.46 -10.95
N LEU A 259 -8.32 -8.80 -11.69
CA LEU A 259 -7.54 -10.03 -11.46
C LEU A 259 -6.90 -10.05 -10.06
N LYS A 260 -6.37 -8.93 -9.58
CA LYS A 260 -5.86 -8.79 -8.22
C LYS A 260 -6.96 -8.93 -7.16
N ALA A 261 -8.15 -8.43 -7.43
CA ALA A 261 -9.30 -8.61 -6.54
C ALA A 261 -9.79 -10.07 -6.52
N GLN A 262 -9.77 -10.78 -7.66
CA GLN A 262 -10.05 -12.23 -7.67
C GLN A 262 -9.01 -12.98 -6.83
N TYR A 263 -7.71 -12.63 -6.97
CA TYR A 263 -6.65 -13.19 -6.13
C TYR A 263 -6.92 -12.95 -4.63
N VAL A 264 -7.40 -11.77 -4.23
CA VAL A 264 -7.80 -11.46 -2.85
C VAL A 264 -8.89 -12.41 -2.37
N LEU A 265 -9.94 -12.63 -3.17
CA LEU A 265 -11.05 -13.51 -2.82
C LEU A 265 -10.61 -14.99 -2.75
N GLU A 266 -9.85 -15.47 -3.72
CA GLU A 266 -9.37 -16.84 -3.83
C GLU A 266 -8.41 -17.23 -2.69
N ASN A 267 -7.60 -16.27 -2.21
CA ASN A 267 -6.62 -16.49 -1.15
C ASN A 267 -7.13 -16.04 0.23
N CYS A 268 -8.41 -15.69 0.36
CA CYS A 268 -9.02 -15.25 1.62
C CYS A 268 -8.25 -14.10 2.27
N LEU A 269 -7.77 -13.14 1.47
CA LEU A 269 -7.13 -11.94 2.00
C LEU A 269 -8.17 -10.97 2.58
N GLY A 270 -7.73 -10.04 3.44
CA GLY A 270 -8.59 -9.09 4.12
C GLY A 270 -9.23 -8.03 3.20
N GLY A 271 -8.66 -7.79 2.03
CA GLY A 271 -9.17 -6.82 1.07
C GLY A 271 -8.11 -6.23 0.16
N ILE A 272 -8.44 -5.10 -0.44
CA ILE A 272 -7.58 -4.38 -1.40
C ILE A 272 -7.54 -2.89 -1.04
N PHE A 273 -6.39 -2.24 -1.21
CA PHE A 273 -6.24 -0.79 -1.03
C PHE A 273 -5.42 -0.17 -2.16
N SER A 274 -5.40 1.14 -2.26
CA SER A 274 -4.68 1.85 -3.33
C SER A 274 -3.76 2.94 -2.80
N TRP A 275 -2.68 3.20 -3.54
CA TRP A 275 -1.89 4.41 -3.49
C TRP A 275 -1.94 5.11 -4.85
N GLN A 276 -2.51 6.32 -5.01
CA GLN A 276 -3.37 7.05 -4.11
C GLN A 276 -4.59 7.60 -4.89
N SER A 277 -5.68 7.85 -4.21
CA SER A 277 -6.95 8.25 -4.83
C SER A 277 -6.88 9.54 -5.67
N THR A 278 -6.01 10.50 -5.31
CA THR A 278 -5.81 11.74 -6.08
C THR A 278 -5.23 11.52 -7.48
N PHE A 279 -4.74 10.33 -7.78
CA PHE A 279 -4.22 9.96 -9.11
C PHE A 279 -5.28 9.34 -10.04
N ASP A 280 -6.50 9.16 -9.52
CA ASP A 280 -7.68 8.62 -10.23
C ASP A 280 -8.90 9.50 -9.93
N GLN A 281 -8.86 10.77 -10.33
CA GLN A 281 -9.93 11.75 -10.04
C GLN A 281 -11.26 11.38 -10.71
N ALA A 282 -11.22 10.59 -11.78
CA ALA A 282 -12.41 10.07 -12.42
C ALA A 282 -13.02 8.85 -11.70
N ASN A 283 -12.40 8.36 -10.62
CA ASN A 283 -12.79 7.19 -9.83
C ASN A 283 -12.94 5.89 -10.63
N ILE A 284 -12.14 5.71 -11.68
CA ILE A 284 -12.23 4.54 -12.56
C ILE A 284 -11.63 3.32 -11.87
N LEU A 285 -10.40 3.46 -11.37
CA LEU A 285 -9.71 2.37 -10.65
C LEU A 285 -10.35 2.14 -9.27
N ALA A 286 -10.80 3.20 -8.60
CA ALA A 286 -11.54 3.08 -7.34
C ALA A 286 -12.84 2.29 -7.54
N ARG A 287 -13.60 2.57 -8.62
CA ARG A 287 -14.78 1.78 -8.99
C ARG A 287 -14.40 0.34 -9.32
N ALA A 288 -13.32 0.12 -10.07
CA ALA A 288 -12.85 -1.22 -10.38
C ALA A 288 -12.56 -2.04 -9.11
N MET A 289 -11.89 -1.47 -8.11
CA MET A 289 -11.67 -2.13 -6.83
C MET A 289 -12.99 -2.51 -6.14
N TYR A 290 -13.94 -1.57 -6.09
CA TYR A 290 -15.24 -1.80 -5.43
C TYR A 290 -16.07 -2.88 -6.14
N GLU A 291 -16.27 -2.76 -7.46
CA GLU A 291 -17.07 -3.70 -8.23
C GLU A 291 -16.45 -5.10 -8.27
N SER A 292 -15.13 -5.20 -8.37
CA SER A 292 -14.43 -6.48 -8.41
C SER A 292 -14.60 -7.32 -7.14
N ILE A 293 -14.81 -6.68 -5.99
CA ILE A 293 -15.04 -7.37 -4.71
C ILE A 293 -16.55 -7.60 -4.48
N ASN A 294 -17.39 -6.60 -4.77
CA ASN A 294 -18.80 -6.62 -4.36
C ASN A 294 -19.74 -7.17 -5.45
N ASN A 295 -19.33 -7.13 -6.72
CA ASN A 295 -20.11 -7.60 -7.88
C ASN A 295 -19.21 -8.29 -8.94
N PRO A 296 -18.40 -9.28 -8.55
CA PRO A 296 -17.35 -9.82 -9.43
C PRO A 296 -17.89 -10.38 -10.76
N VAL A 297 -19.04 -11.06 -10.75
CA VAL A 297 -19.62 -11.67 -11.97
C VAL A 297 -20.13 -10.59 -12.93
N GLY A 298 -20.88 -9.62 -12.44
CA GLY A 298 -21.39 -8.52 -13.28
C GLY A 298 -20.28 -7.65 -13.81
N TYR A 299 -19.27 -7.37 -13.00
CA TYR A 299 -18.14 -6.55 -13.42
C TYR A 299 -17.22 -7.27 -14.42
N ALA A 300 -17.02 -8.59 -14.27
CA ALA A 300 -16.30 -9.39 -15.27
C ALA A 300 -16.95 -9.25 -16.66
N GLN A 301 -18.29 -9.35 -16.75
CA GLN A 301 -18.99 -9.19 -18.02
C GLN A 301 -18.80 -7.78 -18.60
N GLU A 302 -18.89 -6.73 -17.77
CA GLU A 302 -18.64 -5.35 -18.20
C GLU A 302 -17.23 -5.17 -18.77
N LEU A 303 -16.22 -5.77 -18.11
CA LEU A 303 -14.84 -5.73 -18.59
C LEU A 303 -14.66 -6.48 -19.90
N GLU A 304 -15.27 -7.66 -20.06
CA GLU A 304 -15.22 -8.42 -21.32
C GLU A 304 -15.87 -7.68 -22.47
N ASP A 305 -17.00 -7.01 -22.22
CA ASP A 305 -17.69 -6.19 -23.23
C ASP A 305 -16.83 -4.97 -23.63
N THR A 306 -15.99 -4.47 -22.74
CA THR A 306 -15.17 -3.26 -22.96
C THR A 306 -13.79 -3.56 -23.52
N PHE A 307 -13.11 -4.58 -22.99
CA PHE A 307 -11.70 -4.90 -23.26
C PHE A 307 -11.49 -6.21 -24.03
N GLY A 308 -12.54 -7.00 -24.24
CA GLY A 308 -12.46 -8.36 -24.75
C GLY A 308 -12.20 -9.40 -23.64
N PRO A 309 -11.93 -10.67 -24.01
CA PRO A 309 -11.79 -11.75 -23.03
C PRO A 309 -10.76 -11.44 -21.95
N ILE A 310 -11.17 -11.58 -20.69
CA ILE A 310 -10.28 -11.38 -19.55
C ILE A 310 -9.34 -12.59 -19.42
N PRO A 311 -8.03 -12.39 -19.23
CA PRO A 311 -7.11 -13.47 -18.91
C PRO A 311 -7.58 -14.24 -17.66
N GLN A 312 -7.50 -15.56 -17.68
CA GLN A 312 -7.81 -16.37 -16.50
C GLN A 312 -6.82 -16.08 -15.36
N SER A 313 -7.32 -16.08 -14.13
CA SER A 313 -6.54 -15.90 -12.89
C SER A 313 -5.45 -16.96 -12.72
#